data_02b6edf0ea9490e4f3e840e1ea92eb9e
#
_entry.id   02b6edf0ea9490e4f3e840e1ea92eb9e
#
_cell.length_a   1.000
_cell.length_b   1.000
_cell.length_c   1.000
_cell.angle_alpha   90.00
_cell.angle_beta   90.00
_cell.angle_gamma   90.00
#
_symmetry.space_group_name_H-M   'P 1'
#
loop_
_entity.id
_entity.type
_entity.pdbx_description
1 polymer ?
#
loop_
_entity_poly.entity_id
_entity_poly.type
_entity_poly.pdbx_seq_one_letter_code
_entity_poly.pdbx_strand_id
1 'polypeptide(L)'
;MRDKLAPYLSEYVLCKGWIDNWEKLEDGKNRVLIKSPVIKEPNKNVMFDDLKLISKEHHINLFLEPKEVKGGLQRLEEIYFTGNINRYTRSDGTRDYGIHPTPYSSLHNEIDAVYEDLVNALNDDPRLFITHDNLMK
;
A
#
# COMPACT_ATOMS: atom_id res chain seq x y z
N MET A 1 13.00 -4.52 11.63
CA MET A 1 13.27 -4.01 10.27
C MET A 1 12.52 -4.86 9.24
N ARG A 2 11.92 -4.23 8.25
CA ARG A 2 11.12 -4.91 7.22
C ARG A 2 12.00 -5.32 6.03
N ASP A 3 12.99 -6.15 6.28
CA ASP A 3 14.02 -6.53 5.29
C ASP A 3 13.45 -7.22 4.05
N LYS A 4 12.32 -7.89 4.17
CA LYS A 4 11.69 -8.58 3.04
C LYS A 4 11.17 -7.60 1.97
N LEU A 5 11.00 -6.33 2.34
CA LEU A 5 10.60 -5.28 1.40
C LEU A 5 11.77 -4.72 0.59
N ALA A 6 13.01 -4.92 1.05
CA ALA A 6 14.19 -4.32 0.41
C ALA A 6 14.31 -4.61 -1.09
N PRO A 7 14.09 -5.85 -1.58
CA PRO A 7 14.17 -6.13 -3.02
C PRO A 7 13.13 -5.40 -3.87
N TYR A 8 12.09 -4.85 -3.23
CA TYR A 8 10.98 -4.18 -3.90
C TYR A 8 11.04 -2.67 -3.78
N LEU A 9 12.18 -2.13 -3.38
CA LEU A 9 12.36 -0.68 -3.23
C LEU A 9 11.96 0.05 -4.52
N SER A 10 11.13 1.08 -4.38
CA SER A 10 10.56 1.88 -5.46
C SER A 10 9.54 1.15 -6.34
N GLU A 11 9.14 -0.06 -5.98
CA GLU A 11 8.15 -0.83 -6.72
C GLU A 11 6.79 -0.78 -6.04
N TYR A 12 5.72 -0.99 -6.84
CA TYR A 12 4.37 -1.05 -6.31
C TYR A 12 4.06 -2.44 -5.76
N VAL A 13 3.35 -2.45 -4.64
CA VAL A 13 2.88 -3.68 -4.00
C VAL A 13 1.39 -3.57 -3.72
N LEU A 14 0.76 -4.72 -3.55
CA LEU A 14 -0.63 -4.85 -3.17
C LEU A 14 -0.71 -5.35 -1.73
N CYS A 15 -1.54 -4.70 -0.93
CA CYS A 15 -1.66 -5.02 0.48
C CYS A 15 -3.11 -5.26 0.87
N LYS A 16 -3.28 -6.11 1.86
CA LYS A 16 -4.54 -6.34 2.55
C LYS A 16 -4.29 -6.21 4.05
N GLY A 17 -5.17 -5.53 4.75
CA GLY A 17 -5.03 -5.38 6.19
C GLY A 17 -6.33 -4.84 6.80
N TRP A 18 -6.24 -4.46 8.07
CA TRP A 18 -7.40 -3.99 8.84
C TRP A 18 -7.10 -2.62 9.40
N ILE A 19 -8.05 -1.72 9.32
CA ILE A 19 -7.92 -0.39 9.93
C ILE A 19 -7.99 -0.55 11.45
N ASP A 20 -6.89 -0.23 12.13
CA ASP A 20 -6.86 -0.26 13.60
C ASP A 20 -7.28 1.10 14.19
N ASN A 21 -6.64 2.19 13.75
CA ASN A 21 -7.02 3.53 14.12
C ASN A 21 -6.51 4.54 13.10
N TRP A 22 -6.93 5.79 13.27
CA TRP A 22 -6.46 6.89 12.43
C TRP A 22 -6.42 8.19 13.22
N GLU A 23 -5.63 9.13 12.71
CA GLU A 23 -5.43 10.43 13.32
C GLU A 23 -5.27 11.48 12.22
N LYS A 24 -5.98 12.58 12.35
CA LYS A 24 -5.79 13.72 11.46
C LYS A 24 -4.59 14.54 11.94
N LEU A 25 -3.62 14.75 11.06
CA LEU A 25 -2.40 15.50 11.36
C LEU A 25 -2.59 16.99 11.08
N GLU A 26 -1.65 17.80 11.61
CA GLU A 26 -1.69 19.26 11.45
C GLU A 26 -1.61 19.70 9.98
N ASP A 27 -0.91 18.94 9.15
CA ASP A 27 -0.79 19.21 7.70
C ASP A 27 -2.04 18.80 6.89
N GLY A 28 -3.08 18.31 7.55
CA GLY A 28 -4.32 17.88 6.92
C GLY A 28 -4.36 16.44 6.46
N LYS A 29 -3.23 15.74 6.45
CA LYS A 29 -3.19 14.32 6.12
C LYS A 29 -3.78 13.47 7.23
N ASN A 30 -4.22 12.27 6.86
CA ASN A 30 -4.63 11.24 7.83
C ASN A 30 -3.52 10.21 7.96
N ARG A 31 -3.08 9.98 9.19
CA ARG A 31 -2.24 8.82 9.51
C ARG A 31 -3.16 7.66 9.85
N VAL A 32 -3.10 6.61 9.05
CA VAL A 32 -3.94 5.42 9.24
C VAL A 32 -3.04 4.26 9.65
N LEU A 33 -3.31 3.68 10.81
CA LEU A 33 -2.61 2.50 11.28
C LEU A 33 -3.32 1.25 10.75
N ILE A 34 -2.60 0.49 9.94
CA ILE A 34 -3.09 -0.78 9.37
C ILE A 34 -2.51 -1.92 10.19
N LYS A 35 -3.38 -2.78 10.69
CA LYS A 35 -3.03 -3.95 11.48
C LYS A 35 -2.90 -5.18 10.60
N SER A 36 -1.86 -5.97 10.86
CA SER A 36 -1.61 -7.25 10.22
C SER A 36 -1.58 -7.20 8.68
N PRO A 37 -0.87 -6.23 8.07
CA PRO A 37 -0.86 -6.14 6.62
C PRO A 37 -0.16 -7.35 5.99
N VAL A 38 -0.78 -7.86 4.94
CA VAL A 38 -0.22 -8.89 4.07
C VAL A 38 0.17 -8.21 2.77
N ILE A 39 1.45 -8.27 2.43
CA ILE A 39 2.03 -7.56 1.30
C ILE A 39 2.39 -8.56 0.21
N LYS A 40 1.87 -8.35 -0.99
CA LYS A 40 2.02 -9.28 -2.11
C LYS A 40 2.38 -8.57 -3.41
N GLU A 41 2.95 -9.33 -4.35
CA GLU A 41 3.18 -8.85 -5.71
C GLU A 41 1.84 -8.81 -6.44
N PRO A 42 1.44 -7.66 -7.02
CA PRO A 42 0.17 -7.57 -7.74
C PRO A 42 0.19 -8.37 -9.04
N ASN A 43 -0.90 -9.06 -9.31
CA ASN A 43 -1.16 -9.69 -10.60
C ASN A 43 -2.68 -9.83 -10.76
N LYS A 44 -3.27 -9.05 -11.67
CA LYS A 44 -4.72 -8.99 -11.84
C LYS A 44 -5.34 -10.30 -12.37
N ASN A 45 -4.51 -11.21 -12.87
CA ASN A 45 -4.98 -12.50 -13.38
C ASN A 45 -4.97 -13.61 -12.33
N VAL A 46 -4.60 -13.29 -11.10
CA VAL A 46 -4.45 -14.22 -9.99
C VAL A 46 -5.28 -13.73 -8.80
N MET A 47 -5.98 -14.66 -8.14
CA MET A 47 -6.71 -14.34 -6.91
C MET A 47 -5.75 -13.87 -5.82
N PHE A 48 -6.18 -12.96 -4.97
CA PHE A 48 -5.32 -12.40 -3.91
C PHE A 48 -4.63 -13.48 -3.09
N ASP A 49 -5.34 -14.51 -2.70
CA ASP A 49 -4.78 -15.58 -1.86
C ASP A 49 -3.66 -16.35 -2.55
N ASP A 50 -3.64 -16.37 -3.88
CA ASP A 50 -2.64 -17.08 -4.68
C ASP A 50 -1.50 -16.17 -5.15
N LEU A 51 -1.55 -14.87 -4.86
CA LEU A 51 -0.48 -13.95 -5.19
C LEU A 51 0.79 -14.28 -4.42
N LYS A 52 1.95 -13.99 -5.03
CA LYS A 52 3.24 -14.20 -4.38
C LYS A 52 3.35 -13.32 -3.14
N LEU A 53 3.58 -13.95 -2.00
CA LEU A 53 3.78 -13.26 -0.73
C LEU A 53 5.15 -12.60 -0.68
N ILE A 54 5.17 -11.32 -0.35
CA ILE A 54 6.40 -10.58 -0.06
C ILE A 54 6.66 -10.60 1.44
N SER A 55 5.68 -10.18 2.23
CA SER A 55 5.83 -10.06 3.67
C SER A 55 4.50 -10.02 4.39
N LYS A 56 4.51 -10.48 5.65
CA LYS A 56 3.43 -10.25 6.62
C LYS A 56 4.01 -9.42 7.74
N GLU A 57 3.42 -8.27 8.01
CA GLU A 57 3.89 -7.35 9.04
C GLU A 57 2.90 -7.25 10.18
N HIS A 58 3.34 -6.78 11.34
CA HIS A 58 2.47 -6.57 12.49
C HIS A 58 1.54 -5.38 12.27
N HIS A 59 2.11 -4.28 11.78
CA HIS A 59 1.37 -3.05 11.47
C HIS A 59 2.16 -2.20 10.50
N ILE A 60 1.47 -1.27 9.86
CA ILE A 60 2.10 -0.25 9.03
C ILE A 60 1.28 1.05 9.13
N ASN A 61 1.96 2.19 9.09
CA ASN A 61 1.30 3.49 9.03
C ASN A 61 1.26 3.98 7.59
N LEU A 62 0.08 4.42 7.17
CA LEU A 62 -0.12 5.10 5.89
C LEU A 62 -0.44 6.56 6.15
N PHE A 63 0.13 7.45 5.34
CA PHE A 63 -0.14 8.88 5.40
C PHE A 63 -0.91 9.26 4.15
N LEU A 64 -2.22 9.49 4.32
CA LEU A 64 -3.15 9.66 3.20
C LEU A 64 -3.68 11.09 3.14
N GLU A 65 -3.76 11.63 1.92
CA GLU A 65 -4.48 12.87 1.69
C GLU A 65 -5.98 12.64 1.95
N PRO A 66 -6.74 13.67 2.38
CA PRO A 66 -8.17 13.49 2.64
C PRO A 66 -8.95 12.90 1.46
N LYS A 67 -8.56 13.26 0.22
CA LYS A 67 -9.21 12.77 -1.01
C LYS A 67 -8.98 11.28 -1.26
N GLU A 68 -7.99 10.69 -0.63
CA GLU A 68 -7.63 9.27 -0.80
C GLU A 68 -8.40 8.36 0.18
N VAL A 69 -9.19 8.96 1.06
CA VAL A 69 -10.00 8.25 2.03
C VAL A 69 -11.46 8.38 1.62
N LYS A 70 -11.89 7.46 0.76
CA LYS A 70 -13.25 7.47 0.24
C LYS A 70 -14.21 6.75 1.19
N GLY A 71 -15.40 7.32 1.38
CA GLY A 71 -16.45 6.67 2.18
C GLY A 71 -16.21 6.66 3.69
N GLY A 72 -15.17 7.36 4.17
CA GLY A 72 -14.80 7.40 5.58
C GLY A 72 -14.01 6.17 6.02
N LEU A 73 -13.54 6.24 7.27
CA LEU A 73 -12.73 5.17 7.87
C LEU A 73 -13.54 4.48 8.97
N GLN A 74 -13.46 3.16 9.02
CA GLN A 74 -14.10 2.38 10.09
C GLN A 74 -13.08 1.43 10.71
N ARG A 75 -13.03 1.41 12.05
CA ARG A 75 -12.16 0.48 12.77
C ARG A 75 -12.53 -0.96 12.46
N LEU A 76 -11.50 -1.80 12.34
CA LEU A 76 -11.59 -3.23 12.06
C LEU A 76 -12.19 -3.55 10.70
N GLU A 77 -12.29 -2.56 9.82
CA GLU A 77 -12.65 -2.79 8.44
C GLU A 77 -11.47 -3.42 7.71
N GLU A 78 -11.72 -4.50 6.99
CA GLU A 78 -10.74 -5.11 6.10
C GLU A 78 -10.66 -4.31 4.82
N ILE A 79 -9.44 -3.93 4.45
CA ILE A 79 -9.22 -3.09 3.28
C ILE A 79 -8.05 -3.62 2.43
N TYR A 80 -8.10 -3.25 1.16
CA TYR A 80 -7.00 -3.41 0.22
C TYR A 80 -6.45 -2.04 -0.13
N PHE A 81 -5.16 -1.96 -0.35
CA PHE A 81 -4.51 -0.73 -0.78
C PHE A 81 -3.23 -1.03 -1.53
N THR A 82 -2.70 -0.02 -2.19
CA THR A 82 -1.44 -0.12 -2.90
C THR A 82 -0.54 1.05 -2.57
N GLY A 83 0.73 0.89 -2.82
CA GLY A 83 1.71 1.95 -2.69
C GLY A 83 3.07 1.48 -3.14
N ASN A 84 4.02 2.40 -3.07
CA ASN A 84 5.41 2.16 -3.39
C ASN A 84 6.17 1.77 -2.14
N ILE A 85 7.10 0.86 -2.27
CA ILE A 85 8.04 0.58 -1.18
C ILE A 85 9.06 1.71 -1.13
N ASN A 86 9.22 2.30 0.04
CA ASN A 86 10.21 3.35 0.27
C ASN A 86 11.06 3.05 1.50
N ARG A 87 12.18 3.76 1.58
CA ARG A 87 13.06 3.73 2.75
C ARG A 87 12.84 4.99 3.57
N TYR A 88 12.76 4.85 4.87
CA TYR A 88 12.63 5.98 5.78
C TYR A 88 13.53 5.81 7.01
N THR A 89 13.77 6.92 7.73
CA THR A 89 14.57 6.91 8.95
C THR A 89 13.63 7.02 10.15
N ARG A 90 13.76 6.10 11.08
CA ARG A 90 13.00 6.12 12.34
C ARG A 90 13.53 7.21 13.27
N SER A 91 12.75 7.56 14.28
CA SER A 91 13.14 8.55 15.29
C SER A 91 14.42 8.18 16.03
N ASP A 92 14.75 6.89 16.14
CA ASP A 92 15.98 6.40 16.77
C ASP A 92 17.20 6.42 15.81
N GLY A 93 17.03 6.92 14.58
CA GLY A 93 18.11 6.98 13.58
C GLY A 93 18.28 5.75 12.73
N THR A 94 17.57 4.65 13.01
CA THR A 94 17.64 3.45 12.18
C THR A 94 16.81 3.60 10.92
N ARG A 95 17.20 2.87 9.87
CA ARG A 95 16.45 2.87 8.60
C ARG A 95 15.53 1.65 8.53
N ASP A 96 14.37 1.86 7.93
CA ASP A 96 13.41 0.80 7.69
C ASP A 96 12.70 1.02 6.36
N TYR A 97 11.87 0.06 5.98
CA TYR A 97 11.08 0.11 4.74
C TYR A 97 9.61 0.27 5.07
N GLY A 98 8.93 1.05 4.27
CA GLY A 98 7.50 1.29 4.42
C GLY A 98 6.81 1.35 3.08
N ILE A 99 5.51 1.58 3.13
CA ILE A 99 4.68 1.74 1.94
C ILE A 99 4.26 3.20 1.86
N HIS A 100 4.61 3.84 0.75
CA HIS A 100 4.26 5.22 0.49
C HIS A 100 3.07 5.26 -0.46
N PRO A 101 1.92 5.81 -0.05
CA PRO A 101 0.77 5.94 -0.93
C PRO A 101 1.10 6.79 -2.14
N THR A 102 0.58 6.42 -3.29
CA THR A 102 0.73 7.20 -4.51
C THR A 102 -0.42 8.18 -4.66
N PRO A 103 -0.37 9.13 -5.60
CA PRO A 103 -1.47 10.05 -5.83
C PRO A 103 -2.81 9.37 -6.17
N TYR A 104 -2.77 8.12 -6.60
CA TYR A 104 -3.97 7.34 -6.93
C TYR A 104 -4.36 6.35 -5.86
N SER A 105 -3.53 6.19 -4.83
CA SER A 105 -3.79 5.21 -3.78
C SER A 105 -4.94 5.64 -2.90
N SER A 106 -5.84 4.70 -2.67
CA SER A 106 -6.95 4.85 -1.74
C SER A 106 -7.14 3.54 -0.97
N LEU A 107 -7.87 3.59 0.13
CA LEU A 107 -8.26 2.40 0.85
C LEU A 107 -9.56 1.87 0.26
N HIS A 108 -9.59 0.61 -0.16
CA HIS A 108 -10.73 0.00 -0.82
C HIS A 108 -11.17 -1.27 -0.13
N ASN A 109 -12.46 -1.56 -0.18
CA ASN A 109 -13.00 -2.82 0.29
C ASN A 109 -12.89 -3.93 -0.76
N GLU A 110 -12.65 -3.55 -2.03
CA GLU A 110 -12.59 -4.49 -3.14
C GLU A 110 -11.27 -4.37 -3.89
N ILE A 111 -10.72 -5.52 -4.26
CA ILE A 111 -9.42 -5.61 -4.91
C ILE A 111 -9.39 -4.99 -6.31
N ASP A 112 -10.49 -5.08 -7.06
CA ASP A 112 -10.54 -4.54 -8.42
C ASP A 112 -10.30 -3.03 -8.46
N ALA A 113 -10.80 -2.31 -7.46
CA ALA A 113 -10.58 -0.87 -7.35
C ALA A 113 -9.10 -0.53 -7.09
N VAL A 114 -8.40 -1.39 -6.36
CA VAL A 114 -6.95 -1.22 -6.13
C VAL A 114 -6.16 -1.43 -7.42
N TYR A 115 -6.54 -2.40 -8.23
CA TYR A 115 -5.89 -2.61 -9.52
C TYR A 115 -6.09 -1.42 -10.46
N GLU A 116 -7.24 -0.77 -10.40
CA GLU A 116 -7.47 0.47 -11.15
C GLU A 116 -6.51 1.58 -10.71
N ASP A 117 -6.31 1.74 -9.40
CA ASP A 117 -5.32 2.69 -8.87
C ASP A 117 -3.91 2.37 -9.39
N LEU A 118 -3.53 1.09 -9.41
CA LEU A 118 -2.22 0.66 -9.89
C LEU A 118 -2.03 0.96 -11.38
N VAL A 119 -3.03 0.67 -12.20
CA VAL A 119 -2.96 0.95 -13.64
C VAL A 119 -2.80 2.44 -13.89
N ASN A 120 -3.54 3.28 -13.17
CA ASN A 120 -3.43 4.73 -13.30
C ASN A 120 -2.03 5.22 -12.91
N ALA A 121 -1.47 4.69 -11.82
CA ALA A 121 -0.13 5.06 -11.38
C ALA A 121 0.94 4.66 -12.41
N LEU A 122 0.83 3.47 -12.99
CA LEU A 122 1.77 2.98 -13.99
C LEU A 122 1.66 3.72 -15.32
N ASN A 123 0.47 4.19 -15.67
CA ASN A 123 0.27 5.04 -16.85
C ASN A 123 0.97 6.38 -16.70
N ASP A 124 1.01 6.93 -15.48
CA ASP A 124 1.71 8.18 -15.20
C ASP A 124 3.22 7.98 -15.09
N ASP A 125 3.67 6.83 -14.62
CA ASP A 125 5.10 6.52 -14.48
C ASP A 125 5.42 5.08 -14.90
N PRO A 126 5.59 4.85 -16.22
CA PRO A 126 5.85 3.51 -16.75
C PRO A 126 7.16 2.88 -16.28
N ARG A 127 8.04 3.64 -15.60
CA ARG A 127 9.31 3.12 -15.10
C ARG A 127 9.14 2.25 -13.86
N LEU A 128 7.98 2.24 -13.26
CA LEU A 128 7.68 1.49 -12.04
C LEU A 128 7.10 0.13 -12.42
N PHE A 129 7.94 -0.74 -13.01
CA PHE A 129 7.39 -1.82 -13.75
C PHE A 129 7.52 -3.23 -13.31
N ILE A 130 7.98 -3.60 -12.15
CA ILE A 130 8.01 -5.03 -11.85
C ILE A 130 6.64 -5.68 -12.00
N THR A 131 5.59 -4.90 -11.77
CA THR A 131 4.22 -5.38 -11.87
C THR A 131 3.53 -4.95 -13.14
N HIS A 132 4.19 -4.12 -13.97
CA HIS A 132 3.58 -3.54 -15.17
C HIS A 132 3.08 -4.62 -16.13
N ASP A 133 3.94 -5.59 -16.47
CA ASP A 133 3.59 -6.67 -17.37
C ASP A 133 2.42 -7.50 -16.84
N ASN A 134 2.35 -7.69 -15.54
CA ASN A 134 1.28 -8.45 -14.88
C ASN A 134 -0.06 -7.70 -14.88
N LEU A 135 -0.02 -6.38 -14.99
CA LEU A 135 -1.21 -5.54 -14.94
C LEU A 135 -1.74 -5.14 -16.32
N MET A 136 -0.85 -5.02 -17.30
CA MET A 136 -1.18 -4.50 -18.63
C MET A 136 -1.47 -5.58 -19.66
N LYS A 137 -1.25 -6.83 -19.32
CA LYS A 137 -1.54 -7.95 -20.22
C LYS A 137 -2.96 -8.45 -20.08
#